data_fcda214d5bdb85402e963ee3f3f35d54
#
_entry.id   fcda214d5bdb85402e963ee3f3f35d54
#
_cell.length_a   1.000
_cell.length_b   1.000
_cell.length_c   1.000
_cell.angle_alpha   90.00
_cell.angle_beta   90.00
_cell.angle_gamma   90.00
#
_symmetry.space_group_name_H-M   'P 1'
#
loop_
_entity.id
_entity.type
_entity.pdbx_description
1 polymer ?
#
loop_
_entity_poly.entity_id
_entity_poly.type
_entity_poly.pdbx_seq_one_letter_code
_entity_poly.pdbx_strand_id
1 'polypeptide(L)'
;MCRRTFAVKNVLLIDNDQKLAALLPKLRIAAWLALDTEADSLHAYPEKVCLIQISTAAGDELVDPLAEINLAPLFEVFNAHELIFHAADYDLRLLEKHHQFTPSAIFDTMLAARLVGERQFGLSNLVEKFLGVKLDKGSQKADWAQRPLTERMEIYARNDTHYLKPLADKLKSTLEAKGRLAWHQESCARLIEDCTRPQIVDADSVWRVKGSSILSRPALAILRELWQWRETEAIAYCRPPFFVLSHERMVDIADAAAACQPFENILPPKMSPRRRDTLVEAVKAGLAVPAGKHPEILRHKFHRPSEAEFRRFRELEKIRDAHAHKLGIDPTLIASKATLGDLSRDWDRHAPELMNWQRELLK
;
A
#
# COMPACT_ATOMS: atom_id res chain seq x y z
N MET A 1 27.91 14.54 -26.78
CA MET A 1 26.88 14.02 -25.86
C MET A 1 25.61 14.85 -26.05
N CYS A 2 24.68 14.35 -26.80
CA CYS A 2 23.48 15.09 -27.21
C CYS A 2 22.41 14.94 -26.13
N ARG A 3 22.14 15.98 -25.36
CA ARG A 3 20.94 16.08 -24.51
C ARG A 3 19.74 16.16 -25.45
N ARG A 4 19.05 15.02 -25.67
CA ARG A 4 17.71 15.06 -26.27
C ARG A 4 16.74 15.61 -25.22
N THR A 5 16.57 16.91 -25.23
CA THR A 5 15.41 17.56 -24.64
C THR A 5 14.20 17.17 -25.48
N PHE A 6 13.38 16.24 -24.97
CA PHE A 6 12.08 15.98 -25.55
C PHE A 6 11.24 17.23 -25.38
N ALA A 7 10.82 17.82 -26.50
CA ALA A 7 9.87 18.93 -26.51
C ALA A 7 8.59 18.45 -25.81
N VAL A 8 8.27 19.08 -24.67
CA VAL A 8 7.01 18.88 -23.96
C VAL A 8 5.88 19.33 -24.89
N LYS A 9 5.25 18.38 -25.59
CA LYS A 9 3.93 18.64 -26.18
C LYS A 9 2.99 18.91 -25.01
N ASN A 10 2.24 20.00 -25.09
CA ASN A 10 1.13 20.28 -24.17
C ASN A 10 0.29 19.00 -24.03
N VAL A 11 0.39 18.32 -22.90
CA VAL A 11 -0.32 17.08 -22.69
C VAL A 11 -1.71 17.43 -22.23
N LEU A 12 -2.63 16.95 -22.99
CA LEU A 12 -4.05 17.09 -22.70
C LEU A 12 -4.39 16.17 -21.52
N LEU A 13 -4.52 16.74 -20.32
CA LEU A 13 -5.11 16.03 -19.19
C LEU A 13 -6.52 15.56 -19.59
N ILE A 14 -6.81 14.28 -19.40
CA ILE A 14 -8.12 13.68 -19.66
C ILE A 14 -9.03 13.99 -18.46
N ASP A 15 -9.77 15.08 -18.58
CA ASP A 15 -10.57 15.68 -17.50
C ASP A 15 -12.08 15.74 -17.82
N ASN A 16 -12.52 15.08 -18.90
CA ASN A 16 -13.92 14.99 -19.27
C ASN A 16 -14.20 13.77 -20.15
N ASP A 17 -15.48 13.39 -20.24
CA ASP A 17 -15.93 12.19 -20.97
C ASP A 17 -15.61 12.25 -22.47
N GLN A 18 -15.60 13.40 -23.09
CA GLN A 18 -15.28 13.55 -24.52
C GLN A 18 -13.81 13.18 -24.79
N LYS A 19 -12.89 13.67 -23.97
CA LYS A 19 -11.45 13.31 -24.06
C LYS A 19 -11.24 11.83 -23.76
N LEU A 20 -11.94 11.31 -22.74
CA LEU A 20 -11.87 9.88 -22.43
C LEU A 20 -12.38 9.04 -23.59
N ALA A 21 -13.54 9.37 -24.17
CA ALA A 21 -14.10 8.66 -25.31
C ALA A 21 -13.16 8.66 -26.53
N ALA A 22 -12.37 9.71 -26.73
CA ALA A 22 -11.35 9.77 -27.78
C ALA A 22 -10.10 8.94 -27.47
N LEU A 23 -9.81 8.69 -26.20
CA LEU A 23 -8.69 7.85 -25.73
C LEU A 23 -9.01 6.36 -25.78
N LEU A 24 -10.21 5.95 -25.38
CA LEU A 24 -10.60 4.54 -25.24
C LEU A 24 -10.30 3.65 -26.46
N PRO A 25 -10.57 4.06 -27.73
CA PRO A 25 -10.24 3.25 -28.90
C PRO A 25 -8.74 2.96 -29.02
N LYS A 26 -7.89 3.92 -28.65
CA LYS A 26 -6.42 3.75 -28.67
C LYS A 26 -5.96 2.75 -27.63
N LEU A 27 -6.55 2.79 -26.42
CA LEU A 27 -6.23 1.86 -25.35
C LEU A 27 -6.70 0.45 -25.67
N ARG A 28 -7.88 0.27 -26.28
CA ARG A 28 -8.43 -1.05 -26.67
C ARG A 28 -7.52 -1.82 -27.63
N ILE A 29 -6.85 -1.12 -28.55
CA ILE A 29 -5.96 -1.74 -29.55
C ILE A 29 -4.49 -1.75 -29.11
N ALA A 30 -4.17 -1.19 -27.94
CA ALA A 30 -2.82 -1.16 -27.44
C ALA A 30 -2.33 -2.59 -27.13
N ALA A 31 -1.12 -2.91 -27.54
CA ALA A 31 -0.53 -4.23 -27.27
C ALA A 31 -0.19 -4.41 -25.78
N TRP A 32 -0.10 -3.34 -25.01
CA TRP A 32 0.22 -3.31 -23.59
C TRP A 32 -0.23 -1.99 -22.96
N LEU A 33 -0.54 -2.03 -21.68
CA LEU A 33 -0.83 -0.87 -20.84
C LEU A 33 0.05 -0.91 -19.60
N ALA A 34 0.74 0.20 -19.31
CA ALA A 34 1.42 0.40 -18.04
C ALA A 34 0.68 1.46 -17.24
N LEU A 35 0.46 1.19 -15.96
CA LEU A 35 -0.38 2.01 -15.09
C LEU A 35 0.35 2.37 -13.79
N ASP A 36 -0.03 3.53 -13.24
CA ASP A 36 0.30 3.98 -11.90
C ASP A 36 -0.82 4.89 -11.39
N THR A 37 -0.89 5.15 -10.09
CA THR A 37 -1.87 6.07 -9.50
C THR A 37 -1.23 7.01 -8.49
N GLU A 38 -1.77 8.22 -8.41
CA GLU A 38 -1.41 9.15 -7.35
C GLU A 38 -2.60 9.50 -6.47
N ALA A 39 -2.34 9.65 -5.18
CA ALA A 39 -3.34 9.97 -4.18
C ALA A 39 -2.92 11.15 -3.30
N ASP A 40 -3.90 11.77 -2.63
CA ASP A 40 -3.68 12.87 -1.70
C ASP A 40 -3.56 12.44 -0.22
N SER A 41 -3.20 11.18 0.04
CA SER A 41 -3.16 10.59 1.39
C SER A 41 -2.30 11.33 2.42
N LEU A 42 -1.32 12.13 1.97
CA LEU A 42 -0.50 12.99 2.83
C LEU A 42 -1.14 14.36 3.08
N HIS A 43 -2.18 14.73 2.34
CA HIS A 43 -2.76 16.07 2.31
C HIS A 43 -4.24 16.08 2.72
N ALA A 44 -5.00 15.02 2.42
CA ALA A 44 -6.42 14.91 2.67
C ALA A 44 -6.81 13.59 3.38
N TYR A 45 -8.06 13.59 3.92
CA TYR A 45 -8.68 12.41 4.52
C TYR A 45 -10.22 12.47 4.39
N PRO A 46 -10.88 11.42 3.94
CA PRO A 46 -10.26 10.21 3.32
C PRO A 46 -9.48 10.58 2.06
N GLU A 47 -8.41 9.81 1.79
CA GLU A 47 -7.64 9.96 0.55
C GLU A 47 -8.50 9.68 -0.68
N LYS A 48 -8.11 10.26 -1.83
CA LYS A 48 -8.74 10.05 -3.13
C LYS A 48 -7.71 9.63 -4.16
N VAL A 49 -8.15 8.93 -5.21
CA VAL A 49 -7.38 8.79 -6.45
C VAL A 49 -7.36 10.16 -7.11
N CYS A 50 -6.19 10.75 -7.24
CA CYS A 50 -6.02 12.09 -7.81
C CYS A 50 -5.54 12.08 -9.25
N LEU A 51 -4.86 11.01 -9.67
CA LEU A 51 -4.36 10.87 -11.03
C LEU A 51 -4.25 9.38 -11.37
N ILE A 52 -4.58 9.02 -12.61
CA ILE A 52 -4.28 7.71 -13.20
C ILE A 52 -3.35 7.94 -14.37
N GLN A 53 -2.15 7.39 -14.32
CA GLN A 53 -1.16 7.44 -15.38
C GLN A 53 -1.29 6.19 -16.25
N ILE A 54 -1.24 6.38 -17.57
CA ILE A 54 -1.34 5.31 -18.55
C ILE A 54 -0.26 5.49 -19.59
N SER A 55 0.64 4.52 -19.75
CA SER A 55 1.58 4.50 -20.88
C SER A 55 1.27 3.37 -21.82
N THR A 56 1.43 3.66 -23.12
CA THR A 56 1.29 2.72 -24.23
C THR A 56 2.41 2.95 -25.24
N ALA A 57 2.45 2.16 -26.32
CA ALA A 57 3.36 2.42 -27.44
C ALA A 57 3.08 3.77 -28.15
N ALA A 58 1.87 4.32 -28.01
CA ALA A 58 1.48 5.59 -28.63
C ALA A 58 1.87 6.82 -27.79
N GLY A 59 2.17 6.65 -26.51
CA GLY A 59 2.57 7.73 -25.60
C GLY A 59 2.01 7.56 -24.19
N ASP A 60 2.18 8.62 -23.40
CA ASP A 60 1.83 8.67 -21.98
C ASP A 60 0.63 9.62 -21.81
N GLU A 61 -0.42 9.13 -21.16
CA GLU A 61 -1.67 9.84 -20.92
C GLU A 61 -1.90 10.00 -19.42
N LEU A 62 -2.49 11.12 -19.02
CA LEU A 62 -2.86 11.42 -17.64
C LEU A 62 -4.38 11.59 -17.56
N VAL A 63 -5.03 10.78 -16.74
CA VAL A 63 -6.48 10.84 -16.50
C VAL A 63 -6.73 11.46 -15.14
N ASP A 64 -7.67 12.41 -15.06
CA ASP A 64 -8.05 13.13 -13.84
C ASP A 64 -9.32 12.55 -13.21
N PRO A 65 -9.22 11.65 -12.21
CA PRO A 65 -10.39 11.12 -11.52
C PRO A 65 -11.12 12.15 -10.65
N LEU A 66 -10.50 13.31 -10.38
CA LEU A 66 -11.15 14.38 -9.61
C LEU A 66 -12.10 15.21 -10.46
N ALA A 67 -12.00 15.12 -11.78
CA ALA A 67 -12.97 15.69 -12.69
C ALA A 67 -14.27 14.85 -12.68
N GLU A 68 -15.39 15.47 -13.02
CA GLU A 68 -16.68 14.76 -13.19
C GLU A 68 -16.65 13.93 -14.48
N ILE A 69 -15.99 12.77 -14.44
CA ILE A 69 -15.76 11.87 -15.58
C ILE A 69 -16.20 10.45 -15.21
N ASN A 70 -16.90 9.78 -16.15
CA ASN A 70 -17.27 8.38 -15.97
C ASN A 70 -16.11 7.46 -16.34
N LEU A 71 -15.43 6.91 -15.34
CA LEU A 71 -14.28 6.02 -15.51
C LEU A 71 -14.65 4.55 -15.80
N ALA A 72 -15.92 4.14 -15.71
CA ALA A 72 -16.32 2.75 -15.93
C ALA A 72 -15.84 2.18 -17.29
N PRO A 73 -15.96 2.91 -18.43
CA PRO A 73 -15.45 2.42 -19.70
C PRO A 73 -13.92 2.26 -19.75
N LEU A 74 -13.19 3.02 -18.93
CA LEU A 74 -11.73 2.89 -18.80
C LEU A 74 -11.37 1.59 -18.09
N PHE A 75 -12.04 1.28 -17.01
CA PHE A 75 -11.83 0.04 -16.26
C PHE A 75 -12.21 -1.20 -17.05
N GLU A 76 -13.24 -1.12 -17.93
CA GLU A 76 -13.54 -2.19 -18.88
C GLU A 76 -12.37 -2.47 -19.83
N VAL A 77 -11.72 -1.42 -20.33
CA VAL A 77 -10.53 -1.56 -21.16
C VAL A 77 -9.36 -2.16 -20.36
N PHE A 78 -9.15 -1.72 -19.14
CA PHE A 78 -8.10 -2.26 -18.27
C PHE A 78 -8.27 -3.76 -18.02
N ASN A 79 -9.49 -4.24 -17.82
CA ASN A 79 -9.78 -5.66 -17.60
C ASN A 79 -9.52 -6.56 -18.83
N ALA A 80 -9.42 -5.98 -20.02
CA ALA A 80 -9.09 -6.71 -21.23
C ALA A 80 -7.57 -6.90 -21.44
N HIS A 81 -6.72 -6.35 -20.56
CA HIS A 81 -5.27 -6.37 -20.67
C HIS A 81 -4.59 -6.97 -19.43
N GLU A 82 -3.40 -7.56 -19.63
CA GLU A 82 -2.43 -7.71 -18.54
C GLU A 82 -1.81 -6.34 -18.27
N LEU A 83 -2.06 -5.76 -17.10
CA LEU A 83 -1.61 -4.41 -16.77
C LEU A 83 -0.21 -4.44 -16.17
N ILE A 84 0.67 -3.54 -16.60
CA ILE A 84 2.03 -3.45 -16.07
C ILE A 84 2.06 -2.40 -14.95
N PHE A 85 2.51 -2.80 -13.77
CA PHE A 85 2.67 -1.93 -12.60
C PHE A 85 4.08 -2.01 -12.01
N HIS A 86 4.36 -1.10 -11.10
CA HIS A 86 5.51 -1.18 -10.21
C HIS A 86 5.07 -1.06 -8.76
N ALA A 87 5.17 -2.14 -7.98
CA ALA A 87 4.72 -2.19 -6.59
C ALA A 87 3.22 -1.93 -6.41
N ALA A 88 2.40 -2.63 -7.17
CA ALA A 88 0.96 -2.42 -7.36
C ALA A 88 0.08 -2.52 -6.09
N ASP A 89 0.60 -2.89 -4.92
CA ASP A 89 -0.21 -3.12 -3.69
C ASP A 89 -1.09 -1.91 -3.35
N TYR A 90 -0.51 -0.71 -3.35
CA TYR A 90 -1.23 0.51 -3.01
C TYR A 90 -2.25 0.89 -4.09
N ASP A 91 -1.86 0.82 -5.36
CA ASP A 91 -2.74 1.14 -6.49
C ASP A 91 -3.97 0.25 -6.55
N LEU A 92 -3.76 -1.06 -6.39
CA LEU A 92 -4.85 -2.04 -6.39
C LEU A 92 -5.85 -1.79 -5.25
N ARG A 93 -5.37 -1.53 -4.03
CA ARG A 93 -6.24 -1.18 -2.89
C ARG A 93 -6.98 0.13 -3.09
N LEU A 94 -6.30 1.12 -3.67
CA LEU A 94 -6.87 2.43 -3.93
C LEU A 94 -7.97 2.36 -5.00
N LEU A 95 -7.70 1.65 -6.10
CA LEU A 95 -8.64 1.46 -7.20
C LEU A 95 -9.85 0.59 -6.78
N GLU A 96 -9.61 -0.46 -6.00
CA GLU A 96 -10.70 -1.26 -5.45
C GLU A 96 -11.58 -0.44 -4.51
N LYS A 97 -10.99 0.28 -3.55
CA LYS A 97 -11.71 1.07 -2.55
C LYS A 97 -12.59 2.17 -3.17
N HIS A 98 -12.08 2.88 -4.17
CA HIS A 98 -12.75 4.06 -4.72
C HIS A 98 -13.57 3.78 -5.97
N HIS A 99 -13.21 2.75 -6.73
CA HIS A 99 -13.81 2.46 -8.02
C HIS A 99 -14.31 1.03 -8.17
N GLN A 100 -14.16 0.17 -7.13
CA GLN A 100 -14.50 -1.25 -7.16
C GLN A 100 -13.84 -1.97 -8.35
N PHE A 101 -12.63 -1.53 -8.70
CA PHE A 101 -11.88 -2.06 -9.81
C PHE A 101 -10.84 -3.08 -9.34
N THR A 102 -10.94 -4.28 -9.92
CA THR A 102 -9.99 -5.38 -9.74
C THR A 102 -9.50 -5.82 -11.12
N PRO A 103 -8.21 -5.71 -11.44
CA PRO A 103 -7.70 -6.17 -12.73
C PRO A 103 -7.72 -7.70 -12.83
N SER A 104 -7.94 -8.21 -14.06
CA SER A 104 -7.90 -9.65 -14.34
C SER A 104 -6.49 -10.24 -14.25
N ALA A 105 -5.47 -9.48 -14.64
CA ALA A 105 -4.06 -9.89 -14.59
C ALA A 105 -3.15 -8.66 -14.51
N ILE A 106 -2.00 -8.83 -13.83
CA ILE A 106 -0.95 -7.81 -13.78
C ILE A 106 0.43 -8.42 -14.01
N PHE A 107 1.36 -7.58 -14.46
CA PHE A 107 2.79 -7.80 -14.39
C PHE A 107 3.41 -6.76 -13.47
N ASP A 108 3.78 -7.15 -12.24
CA ASP A 108 4.43 -6.26 -11.29
C ASP A 108 5.95 -6.32 -11.43
N THR A 109 6.55 -5.19 -11.84
CA THR A 109 8.00 -5.10 -12.09
C THR A 109 8.83 -5.17 -10.81
N MET A 110 8.29 -4.78 -9.64
CA MET A 110 8.99 -4.94 -8.35
C MET A 110 9.02 -6.40 -7.93
N LEU A 111 7.91 -7.13 -8.02
CA LEU A 111 7.87 -8.57 -7.76
C LEU A 111 8.82 -9.33 -8.72
N ALA A 112 8.80 -8.98 -10.00
CA ALA A 112 9.71 -9.53 -10.99
C ALA A 112 11.18 -9.31 -10.61
N ALA A 113 11.55 -8.07 -10.27
CA ALA A 113 12.90 -7.71 -9.85
C ALA A 113 13.37 -8.49 -8.62
N ARG A 114 12.52 -8.64 -7.60
CA ARG A 114 12.82 -9.42 -6.40
C ARG A 114 13.03 -10.90 -6.73
N LEU A 115 12.21 -11.48 -7.59
CA LEU A 115 12.32 -12.88 -8.01
C LEU A 115 13.55 -13.15 -8.90
N VAL A 116 14.06 -12.18 -9.64
CA VAL A 116 15.33 -12.34 -10.36
C VAL A 116 16.55 -12.13 -9.47
N GLY A 117 16.38 -11.66 -8.25
CA GLY A 117 17.43 -11.50 -7.23
C GLY A 117 17.94 -10.08 -7.06
N GLU A 118 17.18 -9.07 -7.54
CA GLU A 118 17.55 -7.67 -7.31
C GLU A 118 17.32 -7.28 -5.85
N ARG A 119 18.31 -6.59 -5.27
CA ARG A 119 18.24 -6.09 -3.89
C ARG A 119 17.72 -4.66 -3.81
N GLN A 120 17.96 -3.87 -4.85
CA GLN A 120 17.47 -2.50 -4.99
C GLN A 120 16.37 -2.49 -6.05
N PHE A 121 15.15 -2.71 -5.62
CA PHE A 121 13.99 -2.94 -6.48
C PHE A 121 13.06 -1.74 -6.62
N GLY A 122 13.42 -0.55 -6.11
CA GLY A 122 12.67 0.68 -6.41
C GLY A 122 12.80 1.10 -7.87
N LEU A 123 11.73 1.67 -8.44
CA LEU A 123 11.61 1.98 -9.86
C LEU A 123 12.84 2.72 -10.42
N SER A 124 13.27 3.82 -9.78
CA SER A 124 14.41 4.60 -10.25
C SER A 124 15.72 3.80 -10.30
N ASN A 125 15.93 2.88 -9.33
CA ASN A 125 17.13 2.03 -9.31
C ASN A 125 17.09 1.00 -10.44
N LEU A 126 15.91 0.41 -10.69
CA LEU A 126 15.73 -0.56 -11.77
C LEU A 126 15.87 0.09 -13.15
N VAL A 127 15.24 1.25 -13.34
CA VAL A 127 15.31 2.01 -14.60
C VAL A 127 16.76 2.44 -14.87
N GLU A 128 17.48 2.93 -13.86
CA GLU A 128 18.90 3.26 -14.02
C GLU A 128 19.73 2.03 -14.36
N LYS A 129 19.53 0.92 -13.65
CA LYS A 129 20.28 -0.34 -13.87
C LYS A 129 20.01 -0.98 -15.22
N PHE A 130 18.75 -1.14 -15.59
CA PHE A 130 18.37 -1.91 -16.77
C PHE A 130 18.27 -1.08 -18.05
N LEU A 131 17.99 0.23 -17.93
CA LEU A 131 17.74 1.12 -19.06
C LEU A 131 18.76 2.26 -19.16
N GLY A 132 19.60 2.49 -18.13
CA GLY A 132 20.60 3.56 -18.11
C GLY A 132 20.02 4.97 -17.95
N VAL A 133 18.76 5.10 -17.50
CA VAL A 133 18.06 6.36 -17.35
C VAL A 133 17.93 6.71 -15.88
N LYS A 134 18.28 7.95 -15.51
CA LYS A 134 18.08 8.47 -14.14
C LYS A 134 16.74 9.20 -14.03
N LEU A 135 15.87 8.73 -13.12
CA LEU A 135 14.59 9.37 -12.82
C LEU A 135 14.73 10.39 -11.68
N ASP A 136 14.04 11.54 -11.83
CA ASP A 136 13.92 12.53 -10.75
C ASP A 136 12.82 12.09 -9.75
N LYS A 137 13.13 12.10 -8.45
CA LYS A 137 12.20 11.72 -7.36
C LYS A 137 11.42 12.92 -6.77
N GLY A 138 11.42 14.05 -7.45
CA GLY A 138 11.07 15.34 -6.84
C GLY A 138 9.60 15.58 -6.50
N SER A 139 8.64 14.84 -7.07
CA SER A 139 7.20 15.09 -6.88
C SER A 139 6.45 14.00 -6.09
N GLN A 140 7.14 12.99 -5.59
CA GLN A 140 6.53 11.86 -4.87
C GLN A 140 5.62 12.25 -3.68
N LYS A 141 5.86 13.43 -3.06
CA LYS A 141 5.08 13.93 -1.92
C LYS A 141 4.28 15.18 -2.25
N ALA A 142 4.06 15.44 -3.53
CA ALA A 142 3.29 16.60 -3.97
C ALA A 142 1.82 16.49 -3.52
N ASP A 143 1.13 17.61 -3.48
CA ASP A 143 -0.33 17.61 -3.33
C ASP A 143 -0.95 17.30 -4.69
N TRP A 144 -1.25 16.02 -4.92
CA TRP A 144 -1.80 15.52 -6.16
C TRP A 144 -3.25 15.97 -6.43
N ALA A 145 -3.93 16.53 -5.42
CA ALA A 145 -5.25 17.15 -5.60
C ALA A 145 -5.14 18.56 -6.18
N GLN A 146 -3.95 19.16 -6.21
CA GLN A 146 -3.74 20.50 -6.78
C GLN A 146 -4.08 20.52 -8.28
N ARG A 147 -4.81 21.55 -8.71
CA ARG A 147 -5.08 21.85 -10.13
C ARG A 147 -4.80 23.32 -10.43
N PRO A 148 -4.21 23.64 -11.60
CA PRO A 148 -3.63 22.70 -12.56
C PRO A 148 -2.41 21.96 -11.98
N LEU A 149 -2.08 20.82 -12.57
CA LEU A 149 -0.81 20.14 -12.26
C LEU A 149 0.36 21.03 -12.66
N THR A 150 1.44 21.00 -11.90
CA THR A 150 2.67 21.67 -12.31
C THR A 150 3.40 20.84 -13.37
N GLU A 151 4.17 21.48 -14.25
CA GLU A 151 5.00 20.78 -15.25
C GLU A 151 5.88 19.67 -14.61
N ARG A 152 6.41 19.93 -13.42
CA ARG A 152 7.21 18.96 -12.67
C ARG A 152 6.39 17.74 -12.24
N MET A 153 5.14 17.92 -11.81
CA MET A 153 4.23 16.83 -11.46
C MET A 153 3.88 16.03 -12.71
N GLU A 154 3.58 16.67 -13.83
CA GLU A 154 3.29 15.98 -15.08
C GLU A 154 4.46 15.14 -15.60
N ILE A 155 5.68 15.67 -15.54
CA ILE A 155 6.89 14.95 -15.95
C ILE A 155 7.12 13.74 -15.02
N TYR A 156 6.95 13.94 -13.71
CA TYR A 156 7.08 12.88 -12.73
C TYR A 156 6.08 11.75 -13.00
N ALA A 157 4.78 12.08 -13.06
CA ALA A 157 3.70 11.13 -13.27
C ALA A 157 3.86 10.28 -14.55
N ARG A 158 4.37 10.87 -15.63
CA ARG A 158 4.66 10.12 -16.86
C ARG A 158 5.84 9.17 -16.70
N ASN A 159 6.88 9.62 -16.01
CA ASN A 159 8.07 8.80 -15.83
C ASN A 159 7.79 7.55 -15.01
N ASP A 160 6.77 7.56 -14.14
CA ASP A 160 6.41 6.40 -13.33
C ASP A 160 5.82 5.25 -14.16
N THR A 161 5.23 5.55 -15.33
CA THR A 161 4.71 4.52 -16.26
C THR A 161 5.52 4.35 -17.55
N HIS A 162 6.15 5.42 -18.06
CA HIS A 162 6.86 5.44 -19.35
C HIS A 162 7.91 4.33 -19.51
N TYR A 163 8.62 4.02 -18.46
CA TYR A 163 9.71 3.05 -18.48
C TYR A 163 9.31 1.64 -18.07
N LEU A 164 8.03 1.43 -17.68
CA LEU A 164 7.59 0.14 -17.14
C LEU A 164 7.61 -0.97 -18.19
N LYS A 165 7.17 -0.70 -19.42
CA LYS A 165 7.17 -1.74 -20.48
C LYS A 165 8.57 -2.23 -20.83
N PRO A 166 9.54 -1.35 -21.20
CA PRO A 166 10.90 -1.82 -21.49
C PRO A 166 11.58 -2.48 -20.28
N LEU A 167 11.26 -2.06 -19.05
CA LEU A 167 11.73 -2.71 -17.83
C LEU A 167 11.10 -4.10 -17.68
N ALA A 168 9.78 -4.20 -17.85
CA ALA A 168 9.03 -5.45 -17.76
C ALA A 168 9.55 -6.49 -18.76
N ASP A 169 9.85 -6.09 -20.01
CA ASP A 169 10.39 -7.00 -21.03
C ASP A 169 11.74 -7.59 -20.62
N LYS A 170 12.64 -6.78 -20.09
CA LYS A 170 13.94 -7.25 -19.58
C LYS A 170 13.80 -8.18 -18.38
N LEU A 171 12.93 -7.85 -17.44
CA LEU A 171 12.68 -8.67 -16.27
C LEU A 171 11.98 -9.98 -16.64
N LYS A 172 11.00 -9.94 -17.56
CA LYS A 172 10.30 -11.12 -18.07
C LYS A 172 11.26 -12.10 -18.73
N SER A 173 12.11 -11.62 -19.63
CA SER A 173 13.16 -12.44 -20.27
C SER A 173 14.10 -13.07 -19.25
N THR A 174 14.46 -12.33 -18.18
CA THR A 174 15.31 -12.85 -17.11
C THR A 174 14.57 -13.90 -16.25
N LEU A 175 13.27 -13.70 -15.96
CA LEU A 175 12.44 -14.69 -15.28
C LEU A 175 12.30 -15.98 -16.08
N GLU A 176 12.09 -15.87 -17.40
CA GLU A 176 12.03 -17.02 -18.32
C GLU A 176 13.35 -17.80 -18.32
N ALA A 177 14.48 -17.10 -18.49
CA ALA A 177 15.81 -17.71 -18.46
C ALA A 177 16.13 -18.42 -17.14
N LYS A 178 15.56 -17.94 -16.02
CA LYS A 178 15.70 -18.55 -14.68
C LYS A 178 14.61 -19.58 -14.36
N GLY A 179 13.62 -19.81 -15.24
CA GLY A 179 12.48 -20.70 -14.99
C GLY A 179 11.53 -20.20 -13.88
N ARG A 180 11.41 -18.88 -13.66
CA ARG A 180 10.66 -18.28 -12.56
C ARG A 180 9.45 -17.47 -13.03
N LEU A 181 9.09 -17.50 -14.30
CA LEU A 181 7.95 -16.74 -14.80
C LEU A 181 6.64 -17.19 -14.14
N ALA A 182 6.44 -18.51 -13.97
CA ALA A 182 5.26 -19.04 -13.26
C ALA A 182 5.19 -18.59 -11.80
N TRP A 183 6.33 -18.45 -11.12
CA TRP A 183 6.38 -17.91 -9.75
C TRP A 183 5.90 -16.46 -9.69
N HIS A 184 6.35 -15.66 -10.67
CA HIS A 184 5.92 -14.28 -10.80
C HIS A 184 4.41 -14.18 -11.06
N GLN A 185 3.89 -14.98 -12.00
CA GLN A 185 2.45 -15.00 -12.30
C GLN A 185 1.61 -15.37 -11.08
N GLU A 186 2.02 -16.42 -10.33
CA GLU A 186 1.35 -16.81 -9.09
C GLU A 186 1.43 -15.71 -8.02
N SER A 187 2.58 -15.02 -7.91
CA SER A 187 2.76 -13.92 -6.97
C SER A 187 1.89 -12.72 -7.32
N CYS A 188 1.73 -12.39 -8.61
CA CYS A 188 0.86 -11.33 -9.08
C CYS A 188 -0.64 -11.66 -8.84
N ALA A 189 -1.05 -12.90 -9.11
CA ALA A 189 -2.41 -13.35 -8.82
C ALA A 189 -2.72 -13.27 -7.32
N ARG A 190 -1.78 -13.69 -6.46
CA ARG A 190 -1.91 -13.57 -5.01
C ARG A 190 -1.97 -12.12 -4.55
N LEU A 191 -1.18 -11.22 -5.15
CA LEU A 191 -1.22 -9.80 -4.84
C LEU A 191 -2.59 -9.21 -5.16
N ILE A 192 -3.17 -9.50 -6.32
CA ILE A 192 -4.53 -9.07 -6.68
C ILE A 192 -5.51 -9.58 -5.61
N GLU A 193 -5.50 -10.87 -5.30
CA GLU A 193 -6.40 -11.48 -4.30
C GLU A 193 -6.29 -10.79 -2.93
N ASP A 194 -5.06 -10.57 -2.44
CA ASP A 194 -4.82 -9.99 -1.12
C ASP A 194 -5.21 -8.49 -1.05
N CYS A 195 -5.10 -7.75 -2.17
CA CYS A 195 -5.48 -6.34 -2.24
C CYS A 195 -6.99 -6.13 -2.40
N THR A 196 -7.69 -7.07 -3.02
CA THR A 196 -9.13 -6.93 -3.36
C THR A 196 -10.03 -7.78 -2.47
N ARG A 197 -9.45 -8.60 -1.59
CA ARG A 197 -10.23 -9.34 -0.58
C ARG A 197 -10.92 -8.35 0.35
N PRO A 198 -12.25 -8.47 0.57
CA PRO A 198 -12.96 -7.62 1.51
C PRO A 198 -12.30 -7.67 2.88
N GLN A 199 -11.80 -6.53 3.35
CA GLN A 199 -11.29 -6.44 4.71
C GLN A 199 -12.47 -6.30 5.66
N ILE A 200 -12.72 -7.33 6.46
CA ILE A 200 -13.66 -7.22 7.57
C ILE A 200 -12.99 -6.30 8.61
N VAL A 201 -13.39 -5.03 8.61
CA VAL A 201 -12.93 -4.09 9.62
C VAL A 201 -13.58 -4.48 10.94
N ASP A 202 -12.80 -5.05 11.83
CA ASP A 202 -13.24 -5.30 13.20
C ASP A 202 -13.35 -3.97 13.96
N ALA A 203 -14.58 -3.53 14.20
CA ALA A 203 -14.88 -2.29 14.90
C ALA A 203 -14.25 -2.22 16.30
N ASP A 204 -13.99 -3.38 16.93
CA ASP A 204 -13.36 -3.46 18.25
C ASP A 204 -11.82 -3.38 18.19
N SER A 205 -11.23 -3.49 17.01
CA SER A 205 -9.77 -3.45 16.87
C SER A 205 -9.25 -2.24 16.11
N VAL A 206 -10.04 -1.59 15.24
CA VAL A 206 -9.63 -0.48 14.38
C VAL A 206 -9.01 0.72 15.12
N TRP A 207 -9.47 0.97 16.34
CA TRP A 207 -8.98 2.06 17.20
C TRP A 207 -7.75 1.67 18.05
N ARG A 208 -7.34 0.39 18.02
CA ARG A 208 -6.18 -0.12 18.76
C ARG A 208 -4.88 0.23 18.02
N VAL A 209 -4.46 1.47 18.22
CA VAL A 209 -3.24 1.99 17.60
C VAL A 209 -1.98 1.40 18.22
N LYS A 210 -0.83 1.56 17.53
CA LYS A 210 0.48 1.16 18.05
C LYS A 210 0.72 1.79 19.44
N GLY A 211 1.11 0.97 20.41
CA GLY A 211 1.30 1.38 21.80
C GLY A 211 0.09 1.11 22.72
N SER A 212 -1.11 0.83 22.17
CA SER A 212 -2.30 0.57 22.98
C SER A 212 -2.25 -0.71 23.83
N SER A 213 -1.37 -1.66 23.48
CA SER A 213 -1.27 -2.96 24.18
C SER A 213 -0.80 -2.89 25.63
N ILE A 214 -0.16 -1.78 26.02
CA ILE A 214 0.31 -1.56 27.40
C ILE A 214 -0.73 -0.87 28.31
N LEU A 215 -1.81 -0.34 27.71
CA LEU A 215 -2.81 0.42 28.41
C LEU A 215 -3.72 -0.43 29.31
N SER A 216 -4.14 0.14 30.42
CA SER A 216 -5.18 -0.42 31.29
C SER A 216 -6.55 -0.40 30.59
N ARG A 217 -7.50 -1.21 31.08
CA ARG A 217 -8.87 -1.25 30.51
C ARG A 217 -9.57 0.13 30.53
N PRO A 218 -9.50 0.94 31.61
CA PRO A 218 -10.00 2.32 31.59
C PRO A 218 -9.32 3.18 30.52
N ALA A 219 -7.98 3.11 30.40
CA ALA A 219 -7.23 3.86 29.39
C ALA A 219 -7.62 3.44 27.96
N LEU A 220 -7.90 2.16 27.73
CA LEU A 220 -8.41 1.68 26.44
C LEU A 220 -9.80 2.25 26.11
N ALA A 221 -10.67 2.45 27.11
CA ALA A 221 -11.95 3.11 26.88
C ALA A 221 -11.76 4.57 26.45
N ILE A 222 -10.86 5.30 27.11
CA ILE A 222 -10.51 6.68 26.73
C ILE A 222 -9.87 6.71 25.33
N LEU A 223 -8.94 5.81 25.03
CA LEU A 223 -8.30 5.72 23.72
C LEU A 223 -9.32 5.53 22.58
N ARG A 224 -10.34 4.69 22.78
CA ARG A 224 -11.40 4.45 21.79
C ARG A 224 -12.18 5.73 21.48
N GLU A 225 -12.58 6.49 22.50
CA GLU A 225 -13.29 7.75 22.33
C GLU A 225 -12.39 8.84 21.67
N LEU A 226 -11.11 8.90 22.06
CA LEU A 226 -10.13 9.78 21.42
C LEU A 226 -9.91 9.43 19.93
N TRP A 227 -9.89 8.15 19.59
CA TRP A 227 -9.78 7.71 18.22
C TRP A 227 -11.00 8.14 17.41
N GLN A 228 -12.22 7.94 17.90
CA GLN A 228 -13.45 8.38 17.24
C GLN A 228 -13.48 9.89 17.06
N TRP A 229 -13.11 10.65 18.08
CA TRP A 229 -12.97 12.09 18.00
C TRP A 229 -11.97 12.50 16.92
N ARG A 230 -10.81 11.86 16.88
CA ARG A 230 -9.78 12.16 15.89
C ARG A 230 -10.25 11.90 14.45
N GLU A 231 -10.92 10.78 14.21
CA GLU A 231 -11.46 10.46 12.88
C GLU A 231 -12.52 11.49 12.46
N THR A 232 -13.40 11.88 13.37
CA THR A 232 -14.41 12.93 13.12
C THR A 232 -13.75 14.27 12.77
N GLU A 233 -12.75 14.69 13.53
CA GLU A 233 -12.01 15.93 13.25
C GLU A 233 -11.22 15.81 11.92
N ALA A 234 -10.61 14.68 11.62
CA ALA A 234 -9.88 14.44 10.38
C ALA A 234 -10.80 14.58 9.16
N ILE A 235 -11.98 13.97 9.19
CA ILE A 235 -12.99 14.06 8.12
C ILE A 235 -13.50 15.50 7.99
N ALA A 236 -13.88 16.13 9.10
CA ALA A 236 -14.47 17.47 9.10
C ALA A 236 -13.53 18.55 8.52
N TYR A 237 -12.22 18.35 8.64
CA TYR A 237 -11.20 19.29 8.14
C TYR A 237 -10.44 18.76 6.92
N CYS A 238 -10.88 17.64 6.35
CA CYS A 238 -10.20 16.99 5.21
C CYS A 238 -8.68 16.86 5.44
N ARG A 239 -8.26 16.46 6.66
CA ARG A 239 -6.84 16.34 7.02
C ARG A 239 -6.51 14.94 7.53
N PRO A 240 -5.36 14.39 7.14
CA PRO A 240 -4.93 13.09 7.63
C PRO A 240 -4.94 13.02 9.17
N PRO A 241 -5.43 11.92 9.78
CA PRO A 241 -5.61 11.79 11.23
C PRO A 241 -4.33 12.05 12.04
N PHE A 242 -3.15 11.72 11.50
CA PHE A 242 -1.88 11.97 12.19
C PHE A 242 -1.52 13.44 12.33
N PHE A 243 -2.07 14.34 11.50
CA PHE A 243 -1.97 15.79 11.68
C PHE A 243 -2.95 16.34 12.71
N VAL A 244 -4.02 15.63 13.00
CA VAL A 244 -4.96 16.01 14.08
C VAL A 244 -4.35 15.64 15.43
N LEU A 245 -3.98 14.35 15.61
CA LEU A 245 -3.33 13.86 16.82
C LEU A 245 -2.57 12.56 16.49
N SER A 246 -1.27 12.49 16.85
CA SER A 246 -0.48 11.28 16.64
C SER A 246 -0.94 10.11 17.52
N HIS A 247 -0.65 8.87 17.08
CA HIS A 247 -0.96 7.67 17.89
C HIS A 247 -0.31 7.70 19.26
N GLU A 248 0.95 8.11 19.33
CA GLU A 248 1.72 8.20 20.56
C GLU A 248 1.02 9.14 21.57
N ARG A 249 0.68 10.37 21.13
CA ARG A 249 -0.03 11.32 22.00
C ARG A 249 -1.40 10.83 22.45
N MET A 250 -2.13 10.10 21.59
CA MET A 250 -3.41 9.51 21.99
C MET A 250 -3.23 8.49 23.11
N VAL A 251 -2.20 7.64 23.01
CA VAL A 251 -1.87 6.66 24.04
C VAL A 251 -1.47 7.35 25.34
N ASP A 252 -0.59 8.36 25.28
CA ASP A 252 -0.12 9.09 26.44
C ASP A 252 -1.25 9.85 27.15
N ILE A 253 -2.15 10.50 26.40
CA ILE A 253 -3.33 11.18 26.95
C ILE A 253 -4.26 10.17 27.63
N ALA A 254 -4.52 9.03 26.99
CA ALA A 254 -5.40 8.00 27.54
C ALA A 254 -4.85 7.42 28.84
N ASP A 255 -3.54 7.17 28.91
CA ASP A 255 -2.87 6.64 30.10
C ASP A 255 -2.88 7.67 31.25
N ALA A 256 -2.47 8.92 30.98
CA ALA A 256 -2.46 9.98 31.97
C ALA A 256 -3.89 10.25 32.55
N ALA A 257 -4.89 10.35 31.67
CA ALA A 257 -6.26 10.59 32.09
C ALA A 257 -6.84 9.43 32.93
N ALA A 258 -6.54 8.17 32.56
CA ALA A 258 -6.95 7.01 33.36
C ALA A 258 -6.28 6.95 34.73
N ALA A 259 -5.06 7.49 34.85
CA ALA A 259 -4.33 7.65 36.12
C ALA A 259 -4.71 8.91 36.91
N CYS A 260 -5.74 9.66 36.48
CA CYS A 260 -6.13 10.95 37.06
C CYS A 260 -4.98 11.98 37.09
N GLN A 261 -4.06 11.90 36.09
CA GLN A 261 -2.97 12.87 35.95
C GLN A 261 -3.31 13.92 34.88
N PRO A 262 -2.77 15.13 34.99
CA PRO A 262 -2.97 16.18 34.00
C PRO A 262 -2.30 15.78 32.67
N PHE A 263 -3.01 15.99 31.55
CA PHE A 263 -2.54 15.66 30.21
C PHE A 263 -2.41 16.89 29.28
N GLU A 264 -2.67 18.09 29.82
CA GLU A 264 -2.65 19.32 29.02
C GLU A 264 -1.29 19.59 28.37
N ASN A 265 -0.21 19.16 29.02
CA ASN A 265 1.15 19.30 28.50
C ASN A 265 1.46 18.36 27.32
N ILE A 266 0.63 17.33 27.12
CA ILE A 266 0.77 16.37 26.02
C ILE A 266 0.12 16.91 24.75
N LEU A 267 -0.82 17.85 24.90
CA LEU A 267 -1.55 18.43 23.76
C LEU A 267 -0.61 19.18 22.80
N PRO A 268 -0.89 19.15 21.48
CA PRO A 268 -0.13 19.96 20.53
C PRO A 268 -0.18 21.45 20.91
N PRO A 269 0.97 22.15 20.95
CA PRO A 269 1.03 23.57 21.41
C PRO A 269 0.15 24.53 20.60
N LYS A 270 -0.09 24.20 19.32
CA LYS A 270 -0.90 25.01 18.40
C LYS A 270 -2.34 24.49 18.23
N MET A 271 -2.81 23.64 19.14
CA MET A 271 -4.20 23.16 19.10
C MET A 271 -5.16 24.31 19.40
N SER A 272 -6.17 24.50 18.53
CA SER A 272 -7.19 25.53 18.74
C SER A 272 -8.02 25.27 20.01
N PRO A 273 -8.53 26.32 20.69
CA PRO A 273 -9.40 26.16 21.88
C PRO A 273 -10.56 25.20 21.62
N ARG A 274 -11.29 25.36 20.52
CA ARG A 274 -12.38 24.47 20.14
C ARG A 274 -11.96 22.99 20.10
N ARG A 275 -10.83 22.68 19.45
CA ARG A 275 -10.32 21.29 19.38
C ARG A 275 -9.91 20.76 20.74
N ARG A 276 -9.34 21.63 21.57
CA ARG A 276 -9.00 21.27 22.94
C ARG A 276 -10.24 20.90 23.74
N ASP A 277 -11.28 21.72 23.65
CA ASP A 277 -12.54 21.50 24.39
C ASP A 277 -13.20 20.19 23.94
N THR A 278 -13.31 19.94 22.63
CA THR A 278 -13.90 18.70 22.09
C THR A 278 -13.05 17.46 22.40
N LEU A 279 -11.72 17.57 22.48
CA LEU A 279 -10.83 16.48 22.91
C LEU A 279 -11.08 16.17 24.39
N VAL A 280 -11.18 17.20 25.25
CA VAL A 280 -11.47 17.02 26.67
C VAL A 280 -12.84 16.34 26.87
N GLU A 281 -13.85 16.69 26.08
CA GLU A 281 -15.14 15.99 26.10
C GLU A 281 -15.01 14.51 25.70
N ALA A 282 -14.19 14.18 24.70
CA ALA A 282 -13.90 12.79 24.33
C ALA A 282 -13.22 12.02 25.48
N VAL A 283 -12.27 12.65 26.17
CA VAL A 283 -11.64 12.07 27.38
C VAL A 283 -12.66 11.82 28.47
N LYS A 284 -13.53 12.81 28.77
CA LYS A 284 -14.61 12.66 29.76
C LYS A 284 -15.58 11.54 29.38
N ALA A 285 -15.94 11.42 28.12
CA ALA A 285 -16.79 10.33 27.62
C ALA A 285 -16.13 8.96 27.86
N GLY A 286 -14.83 8.84 27.62
CA GLY A 286 -14.07 7.62 27.91
C GLY A 286 -14.01 7.28 29.38
N LEU A 287 -13.81 8.29 30.24
CA LEU A 287 -13.84 8.12 31.71
C LEU A 287 -15.23 7.73 32.25
N ALA A 288 -16.29 8.16 31.58
CA ALA A 288 -17.67 7.85 31.97
C ALA A 288 -18.11 6.42 31.55
N VAL A 289 -17.31 5.70 30.75
CA VAL A 289 -17.64 4.32 30.37
C VAL A 289 -17.67 3.42 31.60
N PRO A 290 -18.77 2.71 31.90
CA PRO A 290 -18.84 1.81 33.05
C PRO A 290 -17.77 0.70 32.98
N ALA A 291 -17.19 0.32 34.12
CA ALA A 291 -16.11 -0.68 34.23
C ALA A 291 -16.43 -2.01 33.53
N GLY A 292 -17.69 -2.44 33.55
CA GLY A 292 -18.13 -3.65 32.82
C GLY A 292 -18.13 -3.54 31.29
N LYS A 293 -18.06 -2.31 30.75
CA LYS A 293 -18.02 -2.03 29.30
C LYS A 293 -16.63 -1.58 28.81
N HIS A 294 -15.63 -1.58 29.69
CA HIS A 294 -14.27 -1.27 29.28
C HIS A 294 -13.76 -2.32 28.30
N PRO A 295 -13.07 -1.91 27.22
CA PRO A 295 -12.47 -2.85 26.26
C PRO A 295 -11.55 -3.86 26.96
N GLU A 296 -11.52 -5.07 26.46
CA GLU A 296 -10.62 -6.09 26.99
C GLU A 296 -9.19 -5.87 26.51
N ILE A 297 -8.23 -6.22 27.36
CA ILE A 297 -6.83 -6.24 26.96
C ILE A 297 -6.64 -7.49 26.06
N LEU A 298 -6.38 -7.26 24.78
CA LEU A 298 -6.06 -8.33 23.86
C LEU A 298 -4.67 -8.88 24.21
N ARG A 299 -4.66 -9.95 25.02
CA ARG A 299 -3.45 -10.69 25.29
C ARG A 299 -3.21 -11.61 24.10
N HIS A 300 -2.19 -11.31 23.28
CA HIS A 300 -1.67 -12.36 22.39
C HIS A 300 -1.32 -13.56 23.26
N LYS A 301 -2.00 -14.68 23.06
CA LYS A 301 -1.59 -15.93 23.68
C LYS A 301 -0.18 -16.23 23.18
N PHE A 302 0.80 -15.91 24.02
CA PHE A 302 2.19 -16.20 23.69
C PHE A 302 2.32 -17.73 23.64
N HIS A 303 2.38 -18.26 22.44
CA HIS A 303 2.69 -19.67 22.25
C HIS A 303 4.19 -19.87 22.49
N ARG A 304 4.52 -20.59 23.55
CA ARG A 304 5.90 -20.98 23.81
C ARG A 304 6.17 -22.24 22.96
N PRO A 305 7.04 -22.16 21.94
CA PRO A 305 7.30 -23.31 21.08
C PRO A 305 7.83 -24.49 21.90
N SER A 306 7.33 -25.69 21.61
CA SER A 306 7.90 -26.94 22.13
C SER A 306 9.28 -27.18 21.49
N GLU A 307 10.06 -28.08 22.07
CA GLU A 307 11.35 -28.47 21.48
C GLU A 307 11.21 -29.05 20.07
N ALA A 308 10.11 -29.79 19.83
CA ALA A 308 9.80 -30.31 18.50
C ALA A 308 9.51 -29.24 17.48
N GLU A 309 8.69 -28.26 17.85
CA GLU A 309 8.41 -27.09 16.99
C GLU A 309 9.67 -26.27 16.72
N PHE A 310 10.51 -26.07 17.75
CA PHE A 310 11.77 -25.34 17.58
C PHE A 310 12.74 -26.07 16.64
N ARG A 311 12.86 -27.39 16.74
CA ARG A 311 13.67 -28.20 15.81
C ARG A 311 13.14 -28.10 14.39
N ARG A 312 11.82 -28.25 14.19
CA ARG A 312 11.17 -28.14 12.87
C ARG A 312 11.35 -26.74 12.26
N PHE A 313 11.22 -25.68 13.09
CA PHE A 313 11.50 -24.32 12.65
C PHE A 313 12.94 -24.18 12.12
N ARG A 314 13.94 -24.71 12.84
CA ARG A 314 15.34 -24.64 12.43
C ARG A 314 15.62 -25.44 11.15
N GLU A 315 14.97 -26.56 10.95
CA GLU A 315 15.05 -27.34 9.72
C GLU A 315 14.48 -26.55 8.54
N LEU A 316 13.27 -26.01 8.68
CA LEU A 316 12.64 -25.16 7.66
C LEU A 316 13.46 -23.91 7.35
N GLU A 317 13.99 -23.23 8.36
CA GLU A 317 14.88 -22.07 8.20
C GLU A 317 16.12 -22.46 7.38
N LYS A 318 16.76 -23.58 7.69
CA LYS A 318 17.93 -24.07 6.96
C LYS A 318 17.62 -24.41 5.51
N ILE A 319 16.49 -25.09 5.24
CA ILE A 319 16.03 -25.44 3.90
C ILE A 319 15.77 -24.15 3.11
N ARG A 320 14.98 -23.23 3.68
CA ARG A 320 14.69 -21.93 3.07
C ARG A 320 15.95 -21.15 2.69
N ASP A 321 16.88 -21.00 3.63
CA ASP A 321 18.10 -20.21 3.44
C ASP A 321 19.04 -20.86 2.41
N ALA A 322 19.11 -22.20 2.38
CA ALA A 322 19.88 -22.92 1.36
C ALA A 322 19.29 -22.70 -0.05
N HIS A 323 17.96 -22.78 -0.20
CA HIS A 323 17.30 -22.50 -1.47
C HIS A 323 17.43 -21.04 -1.87
N ALA A 324 17.22 -20.10 -0.95
CA ALA A 324 17.36 -18.68 -1.22
C ALA A 324 18.78 -18.32 -1.69
N HIS A 325 19.81 -18.88 -1.04
CA HIS A 325 21.20 -18.69 -1.43
C HIS A 325 21.48 -19.24 -2.83
N LYS A 326 21.04 -20.50 -3.10
CA LYS A 326 21.21 -21.14 -4.43
C LYS A 326 20.49 -20.36 -5.54
N LEU A 327 19.32 -19.81 -5.25
CA LEU A 327 18.51 -19.05 -6.19
C LEU A 327 18.96 -17.59 -6.30
N GLY A 328 19.76 -17.07 -5.35
CA GLY A 328 20.18 -15.68 -5.28
C GLY A 328 19.03 -14.71 -5.00
N ILE A 329 18.05 -15.13 -4.20
CA ILE A 329 16.88 -14.31 -3.81
C ILE A 329 16.84 -14.06 -2.30
N ASP A 330 16.02 -13.11 -1.87
CA ASP A 330 15.79 -12.87 -0.44
C ASP A 330 15.02 -14.06 0.17
N PRO A 331 15.49 -14.65 1.31
CA PRO A 331 14.81 -15.78 1.96
C PRO A 331 13.35 -15.48 2.32
N THR A 332 13.02 -14.23 2.61
CA THR A 332 11.66 -13.84 2.97
C THR A 332 10.65 -13.97 1.83
N LEU A 333 11.12 -14.04 0.57
CA LEU A 333 10.27 -14.34 -0.57
C LEU A 333 9.75 -15.78 -0.52
N ILE A 334 10.53 -16.71 0.03
CA ILE A 334 10.11 -18.11 0.19
C ILE A 334 9.17 -18.21 1.40
N ALA A 335 9.61 -17.74 2.56
CA ALA A 335 8.78 -17.66 3.76
C ALA A 335 9.35 -16.64 4.77
N SER A 336 8.49 -15.86 5.41
CA SER A 336 8.86 -15.02 6.54
C SER A 336 9.18 -15.89 7.77
N LYS A 337 9.85 -15.29 8.78
CA LYS A 337 10.05 -15.99 10.07
C LYS A 337 8.71 -16.34 10.76
N ALA A 338 7.71 -15.48 10.63
CA ALA A 338 6.38 -15.77 11.17
C ALA A 338 5.75 -16.97 10.47
N THR A 339 5.78 -16.98 9.14
CA THR A 339 5.32 -18.11 8.32
C THR A 339 6.01 -19.42 8.69
N LEU A 340 7.35 -19.40 8.86
CA LEU A 340 8.09 -20.59 9.32
C LEU A 340 7.65 -21.04 10.72
N GLY A 341 7.34 -20.10 11.61
CA GLY A 341 6.79 -20.38 12.93
C GLY A 341 5.45 -21.11 12.86
N ASP A 342 4.55 -20.63 12.03
CA ASP A 342 3.24 -21.25 11.82
C ASP A 342 3.35 -22.63 11.17
N LEU A 343 4.17 -22.78 10.13
CA LEU A 343 4.46 -24.07 9.49
C LEU A 343 5.12 -25.07 10.45
N SER A 344 5.99 -24.61 11.35
CA SER A 344 6.64 -25.49 12.35
C SER A 344 5.65 -26.02 13.38
N ARG A 345 4.58 -25.26 13.65
CA ARG A 345 3.50 -25.64 14.55
C ARG A 345 2.55 -26.63 13.91
N ASP A 346 2.08 -26.31 12.70
CA ASP A 346 1.11 -27.14 11.97
C ASP A 346 1.30 -26.96 10.46
N TRP A 347 2.06 -27.88 9.86
CA TRP A 347 2.33 -27.85 8.42
C TRP A 347 1.06 -28.02 7.59
N ASP A 348 0.22 -29.00 7.93
CA ASP A 348 -0.94 -29.35 7.13
C ASP A 348 -1.97 -28.22 7.10
N ARG A 349 -2.05 -27.45 8.16
CA ARG A 349 -2.91 -26.28 8.26
C ARG A 349 -2.37 -25.10 7.49
N HIS A 350 -1.06 -24.79 7.57
CA HIS A 350 -0.49 -23.54 7.06
C HIS A 350 0.20 -23.66 5.70
N ALA A 351 0.61 -24.84 5.27
CA ALA A 351 1.20 -25.03 3.95
C ALA A 351 0.24 -24.71 2.78
N PRO A 352 -1.08 -24.91 2.87
CA PRO A 352 -2.03 -24.46 1.84
C PRO A 352 -2.08 -22.94 1.63
N GLU A 353 -1.65 -22.16 2.62
CA GLU A 353 -1.59 -20.68 2.53
C GLU A 353 -0.42 -20.19 1.68
N LEU A 354 0.58 -21.05 1.46
CA LEU A 354 1.74 -20.75 0.62
C LEU A 354 1.40 -20.88 -0.86
N MET A 355 2.05 -20.06 -1.68
CA MET A 355 2.10 -20.27 -3.12
C MET A 355 2.77 -21.63 -3.45
N ASN A 356 2.41 -22.22 -4.59
CA ASN A 356 2.92 -23.56 -4.96
C ASN A 356 4.45 -23.61 -4.98
N TRP A 357 5.08 -22.63 -5.59
CA TRP A 357 6.55 -22.56 -5.68
C TRP A 357 7.22 -22.40 -4.30
N GLN A 358 6.61 -21.66 -3.36
CA GLN A 358 7.10 -21.50 -1.99
C GLN A 358 7.06 -22.84 -1.25
N ARG A 359 5.92 -23.51 -1.37
CA ARG A 359 5.71 -24.82 -0.74
C ARG A 359 6.66 -25.90 -1.28
N GLU A 360 6.95 -25.88 -2.59
CA GLU A 360 7.92 -26.79 -3.19
C GLU A 360 9.35 -26.57 -2.68
N LEU A 361 9.74 -25.32 -2.42
CA LEU A 361 11.06 -24.98 -1.89
C LEU A 361 11.22 -25.26 -0.38
N LEU A 362 10.14 -25.56 0.34
CA LEU A 362 10.17 -25.85 1.77
C LEU A 362 9.96 -27.35 2.09
N LYS A 363 9.72 -28.18 1.08
CA LYS A 363 9.69 -29.63 1.20
C LYS A 363 11.09 -30.23 1.16
#